data_058bd381dc3e57ce2e6e89e31df7c3c6
#
_entry.id   058bd381dc3e57ce2e6e89e31df7c3c6
#
_cell.length_a   1.000
_cell.length_b   1.000
_cell.length_c   1.000
_cell.angle_alpha   90.00
_cell.angle_beta   90.00
_cell.angle_gamma   90.00
#
_symmetry.space_group_name_H-M   'P 1'
#
loop_
_entity.id
_entity.type
_entity.pdbx_description
1 polymer ?
#
loop_
_entity_poly.entity_id
_entity_poly.type
_entity_poly.pdbx_seq_one_letter_code
_entity_poly.pdbx_strand_id
1 'polypeptide(L)'
;ATMPRIACILNPKARDGISSKSWPEFETALTAAGFEIDIHETQRVGHAMEIAYDLLSDDHDMIVAVGGDGTVHEVASGLRGSKKKMGILPIGSGNDFARALGIPLFDVQGAVDLLSNGTDHSVGAVRAEGPAASDLPQYKVPPPHPCNGEANREGNLVRWSFLEVDGGVTSSVNRMKIAGKFSWIRGQAKYTALGIRAILGWKTQPAWMRVNGGETQTVPLQGLFVLSQCETFGGGFKVTPGAHPKRDHASLIIGLGLSK
;
A
#
# COMPACT_ATOMS: atom_id res chain seq x y z
N ALA A 1 -0.20 -33.51 -12.73
CA ALA A 1 -0.70 -32.17 -12.42
C ALA A 1 0.15 -31.18 -13.19
N THR A 2 -0.45 -30.20 -13.87
CA THR A 2 0.28 -29.07 -14.48
C THR A 2 0.89 -28.21 -13.37
N MET A 3 2.11 -27.74 -13.57
CA MET A 3 2.74 -26.79 -12.64
C MET A 3 1.92 -25.50 -12.62
N PRO A 4 1.64 -24.92 -11.43
CA PRO A 4 0.93 -23.65 -11.39
C PRO A 4 1.81 -22.54 -11.99
N ARG A 5 1.19 -21.73 -12.86
CA ARG A 5 1.86 -20.64 -13.55
C ARG A 5 1.59 -19.32 -12.85
N ILE A 6 2.65 -18.61 -12.46
CA ILE A 6 2.55 -17.35 -11.72
C ILE A 6 3.26 -16.22 -12.43
N ALA A 7 2.67 -15.02 -12.39
CA ALA A 7 3.31 -13.80 -12.84
C ALA A 7 3.84 -13.02 -11.64
N CYS A 8 5.15 -12.86 -11.55
CA CYS A 8 5.84 -12.13 -10.49
C CYS A 8 6.10 -10.69 -10.92
N ILE A 9 5.41 -9.74 -10.30
CA ILE A 9 5.61 -8.31 -10.54
C ILE A 9 6.66 -7.79 -9.56
N LEU A 10 7.89 -7.66 -10.05
CA LEU A 10 9.06 -7.29 -9.27
C LEU A 10 9.30 -5.79 -9.32
N ASN A 11 9.40 -5.15 -8.14
CA ASN A 11 9.90 -3.79 -8.02
C ASN A 11 11.41 -3.82 -7.70
N PRO A 12 12.29 -3.62 -8.69
CA PRO A 12 13.73 -3.74 -8.49
C PRO A 12 14.30 -2.67 -7.56
N LYS A 13 13.59 -1.55 -7.38
CA LYS A 13 14.00 -0.43 -6.51
C LYS A 13 13.50 -0.54 -5.08
N ALA A 14 12.70 -1.56 -4.75
CA ALA A 14 12.21 -1.73 -3.39
C ALA A 14 13.39 -1.91 -2.41
N ARG A 15 13.26 -1.28 -1.23
CA ARG A 15 14.29 -1.29 -0.17
C ARG A 15 15.68 -0.88 -0.69
N ASP A 16 15.75 0.24 -1.42
CA ASP A 16 17.00 0.77 -1.99
C ASP A 16 17.76 -0.24 -2.89
N GLY A 17 17.03 -1.06 -3.66
CA GLY A 17 17.57 -2.05 -4.59
C GLY A 17 17.92 -3.40 -3.97
N ILE A 18 17.60 -3.63 -2.69
CA ILE A 18 17.80 -4.95 -2.06
C ILE A 18 16.90 -6.01 -2.69
N SER A 19 15.70 -5.63 -3.18
CA SER A 19 14.79 -6.58 -3.83
C SER A 19 15.42 -7.30 -5.02
N SER A 20 16.15 -6.59 -5.87
CA SER A 20 16.87 -7.21 -7.00
C SER A 20 17.95 -8.21 -6.53
N LYS A 21 18.58 -7.95 -5.38
CA LYS A 21 19.59 -8.84 -4.81
C LYS A 21 18.99 -10.08 -4.14
N SER A 22 17.79 -9.95 -3.58
CA SER A 22 17.09 -11.04 -2.91
C SER A 22 16.28 -11.89 -3.88
N TRP A 23 15.94 -11.37 -5.06
CA TRP A 23 15.10 -12.06 -6.03
C TRP A 23 15.61 -13.45 -6.44
N PRO A 24 16.92 -13.68 -6.73
CA PRO A 24 17.40 -14.99 -7.14
C PRO A 24 17.14 -16.12 -6.12
N GLU A 25 17.12 -15.78 -4.84
CA GLU A 25 16.78 -16.75 -3.77
C GLU A 25 15.30 -17.12 -3.82
N PHE A 26 14.40 -16.14 -4.00
CA PHE A 26 12.96 -16.39 -4.18
C PHE A 26 12.67 -17.16 -5.45
N GLU A 27 13.30 -16.82 -6.57
CA GLU A 27 13.14 -17.51 -7.85
C GLU A 27 13.55 -19.00 -7.74
N THR A 28 14.66 -19.26 -7.08
CA THR A 28 15.13 -20.62 -6.80
C THR A 28 14.12 -21.40 -5.94
N ALA A 29 13.61 -20.79 -4.87
CA ALA A 29 12.64 -21.42 -3.98
C ALA A 29 11.29 -21.67 -4.67
N LEU A 30 10.80 -20.71 -5.46
CA LEU A 30 9.57 -20.87 -6.25
C LEU A 30 9.69 -21.99 -7.29
N THR A 31 10.81 -22.04 -8.01
CA THR A 31 11.07 -23.11 -8.98
C THR A 31 11.13 -24.48 -8.29
N ALA A 32 11.80 -24.55 -7.15
CA ALA A 32 11.87 -25.79 -6.34
C ALA A 32 10.49 -26.21 -5.80
N ALA A 33 9.60 -25.26 -5.54
CA ALA A 33 8.21 -25.49 -5.14
C ALA A 33 7.29 -25.88 -6.32
N GLY A 34 7.81 -25.91 -7.56
CA GLY A 34 7.11 -26.35 -8.75
C GLY A 34 6.29 -25.28 -9.46
N PHE A 35 6.61 -24.02 -9.26
CA PHE A 35 5.98 -22.92 -10.00
C PHE A 35 6.65 -22.68 -11.36
N GLU A 36 5.87 -22.42 -12.40
CA GLU A 36 6.31 -21.79 -13.64
C GLU A 36 6.20 -20.26 -13.44
N ILE A 37 7.31 -19.53 -13.69
CA ILE A 37 7.44 -18.14 -13.28
C ILE A 37 7.61 -17.24 -14.50
N ASP A 38 6.71 -16.26 -14.65
CA ASP A 38 6.88 -15.13 -15.56
C ASP A 38 7.24 -13.88 -14.76
N ILE A 39 8.31 -13.18 -15.14
CA ILE A 39 8.82 -12.02 -14.41
C ILE A 39 8.48 -10.73 -15.15
N HIS A 40 7.87 -9.80 -14.44
CA HIS A 40 7.53 -8.46 -14.93
C HIS A 40 8.16 -7.41 -14.01
N GLU A 41 9.20 -6.72 -14.49
CA GLU A 41 9.86 -5.67 -13.72
C GLU A 41 9.15 -4.32 -13.87
N THR A 42 8.95 -3.64 -12.74
CA THR A 42 8.40 -2.30 -12.74
C THR A 42 9.48 -1.26 -13.07
N GLN A 43 9.13 -0.25 -13.83
CA GLN A 43 10.04 0.81 -14.27
C GLN A 43 9.80 2.14 -13.55
N ARG A 44 8.58 2.37 -13.06
CA ARG A 44 8.12 3.63 -12.45
C ARG A 44 7.00 3.38 -11.44
N VAL A 45 6.67 4.39 -10.67
CA VAL A 45 5.48 4.40 -9.79
C VAL A 45 4.23 4.22 -10.66
N GLY A 46 3.29 3.38 -10.18
CA GLY A 46 2.06 3.01 -10.89
C GLY A 46 2.21 1.89 -11.90
N HIS A 47 3.43 1.50 -12.28
CA HIS A 47 3.63 0.47 -13.31
C HIS A 47 3.20 -0.92 -12.86
N ALA A 48 3.36 -1.25 -11.56
CA ALA A 48 2.89 -2.54 -11.04
C ALA A 48 1.36 -2.69 -11.14
N MET A 49 0.62 -1.60 -10.99
CA MET A 49 -0.84 -1.59 -11.14
C MET A 49 -1.24 -1.85 -12.59
N GLU A 50 -0.56 -1.22 -13.54
CA GLU A 50 -0.82 -1.39 -14.97
C GLU A 50 -0.52 -2.82 -15.40
N ILE A 51 0.65 -3.36 -15.06
CA ILE A 51 1.02 -4.75 -15.33
C ILE A 51 -0.03 -5.71 -14.75
N ALA A 52 -0.42 -5.52 -13.49
CA ALA A 52 -1.41 -6.37 -12.85
C ALA A 52 -2.77 -6.32 -13.56
N TYR A 53 -3.19 -5.14 -14.03
CA TYR A 53 -4.42 -4.97 -14.80
C TYR A 53 -4.34 -5.68 -16.15
N ASP A 54 -3.23 -5.55 -16.88
CA ASP A 54 -3.04 -6.19 -18.20
C ASP A 54 -3.05 -7.72 -18.07
N LEU A 55 -2.52 -8.26 -16.97
CA LEU A 55 -2.51 -9.69 -16.68
C LEU A 55 -3.88 -10.25 -16.22
N LEU A 56 -4.93 -9.44 -16.12
CA LEU A 56 -6.26 -9.93 -15.75
C LEU A 56 -6.83 -10.94 -16.76
N SER A 57 -6.51 -10.77 -18.04
CA SER A 57 -6.96 -11.64 -19.13
C SER A 57 -6.05 -12.85 -19.37
N ASP A 58 -4.88 -12.89 -18.74
CA ASP A 58 -3.92 -13.97 -18.93
C ASP A 58 -4.31 -15.23 -18.14
N ASP A 59 -3.69 -16.34 -18.49
CA ASP A 59 -3.97 -17.67 -17.92
C ASP A 59 -3.17 -18.00 -16.64
N HIS A 60 -2.44 -17.04 -16.08
CA HIS A 60 -1.74 -17.23 -14.81
C HIS A 60 -2.70 -17.60 -13.68
N ASP A 61 -2.33 -18.57 -12.86
CA ASP A 61 -3.07 -19.02 -11.69
C ASP A 61 -3.06 -17.97 -10.58
N MET A 62 -1.95 -17.19 -10.49
CA MET A 62 -1.74 -16.18 -9.46
C MET A 62 -0.85 -15.04 -9.98
N ILE A 63 -1.12 -13.84 -9.53
CA ILE A 63 -0.25 -12.66 -9.72
C ILE A 63 0.45 -12.38 -8.39
N VAL A 64 1.79 -12.36 -8.39
CA VAL A 64 2.59 -12.22 -7.18
C VAL A 64 3.24 -10.85 -7.12
N ALA A 65 2.93 -10.08 -6.09
CA ALA A 65 3.60 -8.82 -5.80
C ALA A 65 4.95 -9.09 -5.10
N VAL A 66 6.04 -8.70 -5.73
CA VAL A 66 7.40 -8.87 -5.22
C VAL A 66 7.98 -7.50 -4.86
N GLY A 67 7.86 -7.12 -3.60
CA GLY A 67 8.24 -5.76 -3.16
C GLY A 67 7.76 -5.41 -1.76
N GLY A 68 7.61 -4.11 -1.49
CA GLY A 68 7.04 -3.59 -0.25
C GLY A 68 5.57 -3.18 -0.40
N ASP A 69 5.04 -2.51 0.64
CA ASP A 69 3.63 -2.11 0.72
C ASP A 69 3.15 -1.30 -0.49
N GLY A 70 4.00 -0.45 -1.08
CA GLY A 70 3.67 0.29 -2.30
C GLY A 70 3.45 -0.63 -3.51
N THR A 71 4.30 -1.65 -3.71
CA THR A 71 4.14 -2.63 -4.79
C THR A 71 2.89 -3.47 -4.56
N VAL A 72 2.68 -3.94 -3.33
CA VAL A 72 1.47 -4.68 -2.93
C VAL A 72 0.21 -3.85 -3.21
N HIS A 73 0.22 -2.56 -2.83
CA HIS A 73 -0.89 -1.65 -3.08
C HIS A 73 -1.18 -1.46 -4.58
N GLU A 74 -0.15 -1.28 -5.41
CA GLU A 74 -0.30 -1.11 -6.85
C GLU A 74 -0.87 -2.38 -7.50
N VAL A 75 -0.31 -3.56 -7.18
CA VAL A 75 -0.81 -4.84 -7.70
C VAL A 75 -2.25 -5.09 -7.28
N ALA A 76 -2.57 -4.92 -6.00
CA ALA A 76 -3.93 -5.07 -5.49
C ALA A 76 -4.92 -4.10 -6.17
N SER A 77 -4.48 -2.89 -6.48
CA SER A 77 -5.29 -1.89 -7.20
C SER A 77 -5.59 -2.33 -8.64
N GLY A 78 -4.61 -2.91 -9.34
CA GLY A 78 -4.80 -3.44 -10.69
C GLY A 78 -5.73 -4.65 -10.72
N LEU A 79 -5.66 -5.51 -9.71
CA LEU A 79 -6.49 -6.72 -9.59
C LEU A 79 -7.87 -6.47 -8.99
N ARG A 80 -8.15 -5.28 -8.51
CA ARG A 80 -9.39 -4.94 -7.79
C ARG A 80 -10.65 -5.35 -8.56
N GLY A 81 -11.56 -6.04 -7.85
CA GLY A 81 -12.83 -6.50 -8.41
C GLY A 81 -12.72 -7.73 -9.33
N SER A 82 -11.53 -8.25 -9.54
CA SER A 82 -11.31 -9.49 -10.29
C SER A 82 -11.37 -10.72 -9.38
N LYS A 83 -11.34 -11.91 -9.99
CA LYS A 83 -11.20 -13.19 -9.29
C LYS A 83 -9.76 -13.71 -9.30
N LYS A 84 -8.81 -12.95 -9.86
CA LYS A 84 -7.40 -13.32 -9.87
C LYS A 84 -6.86 -13.38 -8.45
N LYS A 85 -6.14 -14.45 -8.14
CA LYS A 85 -5.42 -14.60 -6.88
C LYS A 85 -4.21 -13.68 -6.86
N MET A 86 -3.94 -13.12 -5.69
CA MET A 86 -2.74 -12.34 -5.44
C MET A 86 -1.87 -13.00 -4.39
N GLY A 87 -0.61 -13.24 -4.73
CA GLY A 87 0.43 -13.61 -3.78
C GLY A 87 1.28 -12.42 -3.38
N ILE A 88 2.02 -12.54 -2.28
CA ILE A 88 2.91 -11.49 -1.80
C ILE A 88 4.24 -12.10 -1.37
N LEU A 89 5.34 -11.60 -1.93
CA LEU A 89 6.71 -11.84 -1.48
C LEU A 89 7.26 -10.54 -0.88
N PRO A 90 7.32 -10.44 0.47
CA PRO A 90 7.52 -9.17 1.17
C PRO A 90 9.00 -8.80 1.25
N ILE A 91 9.52 -8.10 0.27
CA ILE A 91 10.93 -7.66 0.19
C ILE A 91 11.09 -6.16 0.55
N GLY A 92 10.04 -5.51 1.00
CA GLY A 92 10.04 -4.09 1.37
C GLY A 92 10.63 -3.80 2.75
N SER A 93 10.67 -2.51 3.11
CA SER A 93 11.14 -2.07 4.42
C SER A 93 10.09 -2.19 5.53
N GLY A 94 8.80 -1.95 5.20
CA GLY A 94 7.69 -1.98 6.16
C GLY A 94 6.99 -3.34 6.16
N ASN A 95 6.44 -3.71 5.01
CA ASN A 95 5.68 -4.93 4.79
C ASN A 95 4.50 -5.08 5.77
N ASP A 96 3.84 -3.96 6.06
CA ASP A 96 2.76 -3.92 7.06
C ASP A 96 1.54 -4.71 6.63
N PHE A 97 1.22 -4.71 5.32
CA PHE A 97 0.13 -5.53 4.79
C PHE A 97 0.44 -7.03 4.87
N ALA A 98 1.66 -7.44 4.51
CA ALA A 98 2.09 -8.82 4.65
C ALA A 98 2.08 -9.26 6.12
N ARG A 99 2.55 -8.41 7.03
CA ARG A 99 2.50 -8.63 8.48
C ARG A 99 1.07 -8.83 8.98
N ALA A 100 0.13 -7.99 8.54
CA ALA A 100 -1.28 -8.10 8.92
C ALA A 100 -1.92 -9.40 8.44
N LEU A 101 -1.48 -9.93 7.31
CA LEU A 101 -1.95 -11.23 6.78
C LEU A 101 -1.22 -12.44 7.40
N GLY A 102 -0.19 -12.22 8.22
CA GLY A 102 0.61 -13.29 8.82
C GLY A 102 1.60 -13.93 7.84
N ILE A 103 1.95 -13.23 6.75
CA ILE A 103 2.95 -13.70 5.80
C ILE A 103 4.34 -13.58 6.44
N PRO A 104 5.16 -14.66 6.43
CA PRO A 104 6.49 -14.63 7.01
C PRO A 104 7.36 -13.53 6.40
N LEU A 105 7.97 -12.70 7.26
CA LEU A 105 8.89 -11.65 6.84
C LEU A 105 10.32 -12.13 6.96
N PHE A 106 11.15 -11.86 5.95
CA PHE A 106 12.57 -12.28 5.91
C PHE A 106 12.78 -13.80 5.95
N ASP A 107 11.77 -14.57 5.58
CA ASP A 107 11.77 -16.01 5.47
C ASP A 107 11.27 -16.40 4.07
N VAL A 108 12.21 -16.68 3.17
CA VAL A 108 11.94 -16.99 1.76
C VAL A 108 11.12 -18.28 1.66
N GLN A 109 11.56 -19.34 2.35
CA GLN A 109 10.88 -20.63 2.28
C GLN A 109 9.47 -20.55 2.84
N GLY A 110 9.28 -19.93 4.01
CA GLY A 110 7.97 -19.76 4.61
C GLY A 110 7.01 -18.93 3.75
N ALA A 111 7.51 -17.89 3.06
CA ALA A 111 6.69 -17.12 2.14
C ALA A 111 6.28 -17.93 0.90
N VAL A 112 7.19 -18.73 0.34
CA VAL A 112 6.91 -19.61 -0.81
C VAL A 112 5.98 -20.74 -0.43
N ASP A 113 6.16 -21.35 0.73
CA ASP A 113 5.28 -22.40 1.25
C ASP A 113 3.84 -21.88 1.41
N LEU A 114 3.69 -20.63 1.81
CA LEU A 114 2.38 -19.99 1.93
C LEU A 114 1.71 -19.76 0.56
N LEU A 115 2.47 -19.44 -0.48
CA LEU A 115 1.95 -19.36 -1.85
C LEU A 115 1.46 -20.70 -2.37
N SER A 116 2.16 -21.78 -2.00
CA SER A 116 1.87 -23.16 -2.44
C SER A 116 0.68 -23.77 -1.70
N ASN A 117 0.62 -23.57 -0.38
CA ASN A 117 -0.25 -24.32 0.53
C ASN A 117 -1.18 -23.43 1.37
N GLY A 118 -1.10 -22.12 1.20
CA GLY A 118 -1.90 -21.16 1.94
C GLY A 118 -3.39 -21.18 1.58
N THR A 119 -4.19 -20.54 2.40
CA THR A 119 -5.62 -20.39 2.16
C THR A 119 -5.93 -19.04 1.54
N ASP A 120 -6.71 -19.02 0.48
CA ASP A 120 -7.17 -17.79 -0.15
C ASP A 120 -8.13 -17.01 0.78
N HIS A 121 -7.93 -15.71 0.84
CA HIS A 121 -8.78 -14.80 1.59
C HIS A 121 -9.17 -13.59 0.75
N SER A 122 -10.42 -13.16 0.85
CA SER A 122 -10.83 -11.85 0.38
C SER A 122 -10.36 -10.78 1.36
N VAL A 123 -9.87 -9.68 0.83
CA VAL A 123 -9.50 -8.51 1.62
C VAL A 123 -10.36 -7.31 1.22
N GLY A 124 -10.66 -6.45 2.18
CA GLY A 124 -11.38 -5.21 1.94
C GLY A 124 -10.51 -4.15 1.28
N ALA A 125 -11.14 -3.09 0.80
CA ALA A 125 -10.47 -1.88 0.32
C ALA A 125 -11.23 -0.64 0.77
N VAL A 126 -10.49 0.41 1.12
CA VAL A 126 -11.04 1.73 1.42
C VAL A 126 -11.08 2.54 0.12
N ARG A 127 -12.26 3.01 -0.26
CA ARG A 127 -12.41 3.94 -1.38
C ARG A 127 -12.21 5.37 -0.87
N ALA A 128 -11.23 6.05 -1.40
CA ALA A 128 -10.99 7.46 -1.15
C ALA A 128 -11.24 8.28 -2.42
N GLU A 129 -11.87 9.44 -2.28
CA GLU A 129 -12.03 10.35 -3.38
C GLU A 129 -11.77 11.79 -2.95
N GLY A 130 -11.25 12.58 -3.85
CA GLY A 130 -10.91 13.97 -3.60
C GLY A 130 -10.34 14.66 -4.84
N PRO A 131 -10.16 15.98 -4.78
CA PRO A 131 -9.56 16.71 -5.90
C PRO A 131 -8.15 16.20 -6.19
N ALA A 132 -7.76 16.25 -7.45
CA ALA A 132 -6.38 15.96 -7.84
C ALA A 132 -5.42 16.93 -7.13
N ALA A 133 -4.36 16.40 -6.52
CA ALA A 133 -3.31 17.25 -5.93
C ALA A 133 -2.45 17.85 -7.04
N SER A 134 -2.92 18.94 -7.63
CA SER A 134 -2.24 19.66 -8.72
C SER A 134 -0.99 20.41 -8.26
N ASP A 135 -0.82 20.58 -6.95
CA ASP A 135 0.24 21.38 -6.33
C ASP A 135 1.50 20.57 -5.95
N LEU A 136 1.52 19.26 -6.20
CA LEU A 136 2.67 18.42 -5.91
C LEU A 136 3.53 18.21 -7.17
N PRO A 137 4.66 18.89 -7.31
CA PRO A 137 5.48 18.88 -8.53
C PRO A 137 6.06 17.51 -8.91
N GLN A 138 5.94 16.54 -8.05
CA GLN A 138 6.47 15.18 -8.27
C GLN A 138 5.39 14.18 -8.69
N TYR A 139 4.12 14.55 -8.67
CA TYR A 139 3.07 13.72 -9.27
C TYR A 139 3.12 13.92 -10.79
N LYS A 140 4.01 13.18 -11.42
CA LYS A 140 3.89 12.98 -12.87
C LYS A 140 2.57 12.27 -13.09
N VAL A 141 1.72 12.88 -13.88
CA VAL A 141 0.52 12.21 -14.36
C VAL A 141 0.97 10.91 -15.03
N PRO A 142 0.54 9.74 -14.55
CA PRO A 142 0.92 8.50 -15.19
C PRO A 142 0.41 8.51 -16.64
N PRO A 143 1.06 7.78 -17.55
CA PRO A 143 0.53 7.67 -18.91
C PRO A 143 -0.91 7.16 -18.88
N PRO A 144 -1.70 7.50 -19.91
CA PRO A 144 -3.07 7.01 -20.01
C PRO A 144 -3.10 5.49 -19.95
N HIS A 145 -3.81 4.95 -18.98
CA HIS A 145 -4.04 3.51 -18.82
C HIS A 145 -5.43 3.31 -18.19
N PRO A 146 -6.18 2.26 -18.57
CA PRO A 146 -7.53 2.04 -18.04
C PRO A 146 -7.66 1.97 -16.54
N CYS A 147 -6.62 1.48 -15.84
CA CYS A 147 -6.60 1.42 -14.37
C CYS A 147 -6.21 2.75 -13.70
N ASN A 148 -5.67 3.70 -14.46
CA ASN A 148 -5.26 5.01 -13.96
C ASN A 148 -6.41 6.00 -14.14
N GLY A 149 -7.05 6.39 -13.07
CA GLY A 149 -7.91 7.55 -13.16
C GLY A 149 -9.40 7.29 -13.23
N GLU A 150 -9.91 6.41 -12.39
CA GLU A 150 -11.31 6.56 -12.02
C GLU A 150 -11.50 7.99 -11.50
N ALA A 151 -12.34 8.75 -12.19
CA ALA A 151 -12.85 10.00 -11.70
C ALA A 151 -14.33 9.82 -11.37
N ASN A 152 -14.81 10.48 -10.31
CA ASN A 152 -16.24 10.53 -10.06
C ASN A 152 -16.92 11.51 -11.05
N ARG A 153 -18.27 11.61 -10.97
CA ARG A 153 -19.04 12.52 -11.84
C ARG A 153 -18.68 14.00 -11.67
N GLU A 154 -18.04 14.38 -10.57
CA GLU A 154 -17.60 15.74 -10.27
C GLU A 154 -16.14 16.00 -10.68
N GLY A 155 -15.48 15.03 -11.30
CA GLY A 155 -14.08 15.12 -11.72
C GLY A 155 -13.06 14.90 -10.61
N ASN A 156 -13.48 14.49 -9.40
CA ASN A 156 -12.58 14.11 -8.34
C ASN A 156 -11.90 12.76 -8.67
N LEU A 157 -10.64 12.64 -8.32
CA LEU A 157 -9.94 11.37 -8.41
C LEU A 157 -10.47 10.37 -7.39
N VAL A 158 -10.68 9.16 -7.84
CA VAL A 158 -10.99 8.00 -6.98
C VAL A 158 -9.73 7.15 -6.84
N ARG A 159 -9.42 6.78 -5.61
CA ARG A 159 -8.32 5.86 -5.27
C ARG A 159 -8.81 4.81 -4.28
N TRP A 160 -8.18 3.66 -4.36
CA TRP A 160 -8.46 2.54 -3.46
C TRP A 160 -7.23 2.28 -2.60
N SER A 161 -7.42 2.09 -1.32
CA SER A 161 -6.36 1.71 -0.39
C SER A 161 -6.68 0.38 0.26
N PHE A 162 -5.67 -0.47 0.35
CA PHE A 162 -5.74 -1.78 0.99
C PHE A 162 -5.06 -1.79 2.36
N LEU A 163 -4.33 -0.75 2.68
CA LEU A 163 -3.65 -0.57 3.95
C LEU A 163 -4.37 0.48 4.80
N GLU A 164 -4.12 1.75 4.49
CA GLU A 164 -4.74 2.88 5.17
C GLU A 164 -4.97 4.08 4.24
N VAL A 165 -5.87 4.95 4.67
CA VAL A 165 -6.01 6.32 4.19
C VAL A 165 -5.81 7.24 5.39
N ASP A 166 -4.83 8.09 5.31
CA ASP A 166 -4.48 9.00 6.38
C ASP A 166 -4.53 10.48 5.97
N GLY A 167 -4.59 11.35 6.95
CA GLY A 167 -4.54 12.78 6.75
C GLY A 167 -4.10 13.55 7.97
N GLY A 168 -3.89 14.83 7.80
CA GLY A 168 -3.41 15.69 8.87
C GLY A 168 -1.89 15.77 8.92
N VAL A 169 -1.30 15.52 10.09
CA VAL A 169 0.16 15.57 10.30
C VAL A 169 0.91 14.61 9.36
N THR A 170 0.38 13.42 9.12
CA THR A 170 0.99 12.43 8.22
C THR A 170 1.11 12.93 6.79
N SER A 171 0.05 13.55 6.27
CA SER A 171 0.08 14.22 4.96
C SER A 171 1.14 15.32 4.91
N SER A 172 1.31 16.08 5.99
CA SER A 172 2.35 17.11 6.10
C SER A 172 3.76 16.50 6.09
N VAL A 173 3.96 15.38 6.77
CA VAL A 173 5.23 14.63 6.73
C VAL A 173 5.54 14.18 5.30
N ASN A 174 4.55 13.58 4.61
CA ASN A 174 4.72 13.13 3.24
C ASN A 174 5.03 14.29 2.27
N ARG A 175 4.33 15.42 2.37
CA ARG A 175 4.63 16.62 1.58
C ARG A 175 6.04 17.13 1.80
N MET A 176 6.50 17.22 3.05
CA MET A 176 7.86 17.63 3.38
C MET A 176 8.92 16.64 2.88
N LYS A 177 8.64 15.34 2.96
CA LYS A 177 9.52 14.29 2.41
C LYS A 177 9.67 14.44 0.90
N ILE A 178 8.57 14.61 0.18
CA ILE A 178 8.54 14.83 -1.27
C ILE A 178 9.29 16.12 -1.65
N ALA A 179 9.11 17.18 -0.87
CA ALA A 179 9.82 18.44 -1.05
C ALA A 179 11.32 18.38 -0.67
N GLY A 180 11.85 17.21 -0.36
CA GLY A 180 13.27 17.01 -0.03
C GLY A 180 13.72 17.60 1.30
N LYS A 181 12.78 17.94 2.21
CA LYS A 181 13.15 18.45 3.54
C LYS A 181 13.93 17.39 4.32
N PHE A 182 14.95 17.86 5.04
CA PHE A 182 15.87 16.98 5.80
C PHE A 182 16.50 15.86 4.96
N SER A 183 16.82 16.11 3.69
CA SER A 183 17.42 15.11 2.79
C SER A 183 18.81 14.63 3.27
N TRP A 184 19.48 15.42 4.10
CA TRP A 184 20.76 15.08 4.73
C TRP A 184 20.64 14.12 5.91
N ILE A 185 19.43 13.91 6.47
CA ILE A 185 19.16 12.92 7.52
C ILE A 185 18.72 11.62 6.85
N ARG A 186 19.24 10.49 7.31
CA ARG A 186 18.92 9.15 6.77
C ARG A 186 18.12 8.31 7.79
N GLY A 187 17.42 7.28 7.27
CA GLY A 187 16.72 6.30 8.08
C GLY A 187 15.60 6.87 8.93
N GLN A 188 15.35 6.26 10.07
CA GLN A 188 14.24 6.59 10.96
C GLN A 188 14.34 8.00 11.56
N ALA A 189 15.55 8.51 11.78
CA ALA A 189 15.76 9.86 12.29
C ALA A 189 15.17 10.95 11.39
N LYS A 190 15.17 10.75 10.07
CA LYS A 190 14.51 11.63 9.11
C LYS A 190 13.01 11.73 9.37
N TYR A 191 12.35 10.60 9.53
CA TYR A 191 10.90 10.57 9.78
C TYR A 191 10.54 11.20 11.11
N THR A 192 11.36 10.98 12.15
CA THR A 192 11.19 11.63 13.46
C THR A 192 11.29 13.15 13.33
N ALA A 193 12.31 13.67 12.65
CA ALA A 193 12.48 15.11 12.43
C ALA A 193 11.33 15.73 11.62
N LEU A 194 10.88 15.05 10.56
CA LEU A 194 9.72 15.46 9.77
C LEU A 194 8.44 15.45 10.62
N GLY A 195 8.24 14.41 11.45
CA GLY A 195 7.09 14.28 12.36
C GLY A 195 7.04 15.42 13.38
N ILE A 196 8.14 15.68 14.08
CA ILE A 196 8.24 16.80 15.03
C ILE A 196 7.92 18.13 14.33
N ARG A 197 8.52 18.38 13.16
CA ARG A 197 8.27 19.58 12.38
C ARG A 197 6.81 19.71 11.96
N ALA A 198 6.18 18.61 11.57
CA ALA A 198 4.77 18.58 11.19
C ALA A 198 3.86 18.88 12.38
N ILE A 199 4.11 18.26 13.52
CA ILE A 199 3.32 18.47 14.75
C ILE A 199 3.41 19.93 15.22
N LEU A 200 4.63 20.49 15.27
CA LEU A 200 4.82 21.88 15.69
C LEU A 200 4.19 22.90 14.74
N GLY A 201 4.14 22.58 13.44
CA GLY A 201 3.55 23.44 12.42
C GLY A 201 2.06 23.24 12.20
N TRP A 202 1.45 22.20 12.79
CA TRP A 202 0.06 21.88 12.56
C TRP A 202 -0.89 22.91 13.21
N LYS A 203 -1.89 23.30 12.47
CA LYS A 203 -3.01 24.10 12.96
C LYS A 203 -4.27 23.26 12.85
N THR A 204 -5.08 23.27 13.89
CA THR A 204 -6.38 22.61 13.89
C THR A 204 -7.24 23.09 12.72
N GLN A 205 -7.82 22.15 12.01
CA GLN A 205 -8.70 22.40 10.88
C GLN A 205 -10.11 21.88 11.21
N PRO A 206 -11.18 22.58 10.82
CA PRO A 206 -12.51 22.00 10.88
C PRO A 206 -12.61 20.87 9.86
N ALA A 207 -13.19 19.75 10.28
CA ALA A 207 -13.51 18.64 9.41
C ALA A 207 -14.97 18.22 9.62
N TRP A 208 -15.60 17.74 8.56
CA TRP A 208 -16.96 17.19 8.64
C TRP A 208 -16.85 15.67 8.55
N MET A 209 -17.47 15.01 9.49
CA MET A 209 -17.46 13.56 9.57
C MET A 209 -18.89 13.02 9.56
N ARG A 210 -19.10 12.00 8.76
CA ARG A 210 -20.33 11.20 8.77
C ARG A 210 -19.92 9.72 8.81
N VAL A 211 -20.41 8.98 9.78
CA VAL A 211 -20.11 7.56 9.93
C VAL A 211 -21.38 6.77 9.66
N ASN A 212 -21.28 5.74 8.82
CA ASN A 212 -22.38 4.80 8.50
C ASN A 212 -23.71 5.46 8.12
N GLY A 213 -23.65 6.57 7.39
CA GLY A 213 -24.84 7.30 6.98
C GLY A 213 -25.56 8.11 8.08
N GLY A 214 -25.00 8.16 9.30
CA GLY A 214 -25.53 8.95 10.39
C GLY A 214 -25.47 10.46 10.17
N GLU A 215 -25.64 11.23 11.22
CA GLU A 215 -25.58 12.69 11.15
C GLU A 215 -24.17 13.20 10.86
N THR A 216 -24.09 14.29 10.11
CA THR A 216 -22.82 14.98 9.86
C THR A 216 -22.42 15.78 11.09
N GLN A 217 -21.24 15.50 11.61
CA GLN A 217 -20.67 16.19 12.76
C GLN A 217 -19.48 17.03 12.32
N THR A 218 -19.34 18.23 12.88
CA THR A 218 -18.14 19.05 12.73
C THR A 218 -17.18 18.69 13.85
N VAL A 219 -15.97 18.29 13.48
CA VAL A 219 -14.93 17.89 14.44
C VAL A 219 -13.66 18.72 14.25
N PRO A 220 -12.99 19.14 15.31
CA PRO A 220 -11.70 19.82 15.22
C PRO A 220 -10.61 18.79 14.94
N LEU A 221 -10.18 18.65 13.70
CA LEU A 221 -9.06 17.77 13.33
C LEU A 221 -7.75 18.36 13.88
N GLN A 222 -7.27 17.82 14.99
CA GLN A 222 -6.11 18.34 15.72
C GLN A 222 -4.78 17.68 15.40
N GLY A 223 -4.73 16.84 14.41
CA GLY A 223 -3.43 16.29 14.04
C GLY A 223 -3.53 15.14 13.07
N LEU A 224 -4.32 14.15 13.36
CA LEU A 224 -4.32 12.89 12.63
C LEU A 224 -5.73 12.35 12.46
N PHE A 225 -6.06 11.90 11.27
CA PHE A 225 -7.05 10.84 11.10
C PHE A 225 -6.40 9.68 10.32
N VAL A 226 -6.75 8.47 10.68
CA VAL A 226 -6.35 7.24 10.00
C VAL A 226 -7.56 6.35 9.86
N LEU A 227 -7.89 5.98 8.65
CA LEU A 227 -8.85 4.94 8.33
C LEU A 227 -8.05 3.76 7.78
N SER A 228 -7.95 2.69 8.55
CA SER A 228 -7.05 1.58 8.25
C SER A 228 -7.74 0.22 8.31
N GLN A 229 -7.26 -0.67 7.47
CA GLN A 229 -7.57 -2.09 7.48
C GLN A 229 -6.43 -2.93 8.09
N CYS A 230 -5.31 -2.30 8.44
CA CYS A 230 -4.17 -2.95 9.07
C CYS A 230 -3.88 -2.35 10.45
N GLU A 231 -3.44 -3.18 11.39
CA GLU A 231 -3.12 -2.75 12.76
C GLU A 231 -1.89 -1.84 12.80
N THR A 232 -0.96 -2.04 11.86
CA THR A 232 0.32 -1.33 11.81
C THR A 232 0.51 -0.61 10.49
N PHE A 233 1.27 0.48 10.53
CA PHE A 233 1.86 1.11 9.36
C PHE A 233 3.26 1.68 9.66
N GLY A 234 4.00 2.04 8.62
CA GLY A 234 5.33 2.63 8.77
C GLY A 234 6.39 1.64 9.30
N GLY A 235 6.21 0.34 9.07
CA GLY A 235 7.15 -0.70 9.47
C GLY A 235 6.89 -1.28 10.85
N GLY A 236 5.62 -1.49 11.21
CA GLY A 236 5.21 -2.15 12.44
C GLY A 236 4.73 -1.22 13.56
N PHE A 237 4.54 0.07 13.27
CA PHE A 237 3.95 0.99 14.23
C PHE A 237 2.46 0.67 14.41
N LYS A 238 2.05 0.29 15.62
CA LYS A 238 0.64 0.03 15.93
C LYS A 238 -0.13 1.34 16.08
N VAL A 239 -1.03 1.60 15.14
CA VAL A 239 -1.85 2.82 15.09
C VAL A 239 -3.32 2.52 15.23
N THR A 240 -3.79 1.44 14.62
CA THR A 240 -5.20 1.02 14.61
C THR A 240 -5.34 -0.38 15.23
N PRO A 241 -5.23 -0.51 16.57
CA PRO A 241 -5.28 -1.81 17.23
C PRO A 241 -6.55 -2.60 16.86
N GLY A 242 -6.36 -3.87 16.46
CA GLY A 242 -7.43 -4.76 16.07
C GLY A 242 -7.93 -4.57 14.63
N ALA A 243 -7.43 -3.63 13.85
CA ALA A 243 -7.70 -3.57 12.42
C ALA A 243 -7.09 -4.78 11.70
N HIS A 244 -7.81 -5.35 10.74
CA HIS A 244 -7.32 -6.52 10.00
C HIS A 244 -7.93 -6.57 8.61
N PRO A 245 -7.12 -6.83 7.54
CA PRO A 245 -7.58 -6.74 6.15
C PRO A 245 -8.69 -7.75 5.78
N LYS A 246 -8.83 -8.83 6.52
CA LYS A 246 -9.89 -9.85 6.31
C LYS A 246 -11.24 -9.48 6.95
N ARG A 247 -11.33 -8.32 7.62
CA ARG A 247 -12.59 -7.83 8.19
C ARG A 247 -13.40 -7.06 7.15
N ASP A 248 -14.70 -6.99 7.36
CA ASP A 248 -15.66 -6.26 6.52
C ASP A 248 -15.75 -4.77 6.84
N HIS A 249 -14.92 -4.28 7.75
CA HIS A 249 -14.89 -2.88 8.18
C HIS A 249 -13.46 -2.38 8.35
N ALA A 250 -13.28 -1.07 8.21
CA ALA A 250 -12.04 -0.38 8.52
C ALA A 250 -12.13 0.28 9.90
N SER A 251 -10.98 0.39 10.56
CA SER A 251 -10.86 1.09 11.85
C SER A 251 -10.53 2.57 11.62
N LEU A 252 -11.27 3.46 12.29
CA LEU A 252 -11.06 4.90 12.22
C LEU A 252 -10.47 5.41 13.53
N ILE A 253 -9.35 6.11 13.43
CA ILE A 253 -8.77 6.89 14.53
C ILE A 253 -8.74 8.36 14.14
N ILE A 254 -9.19 9.22 15.04
CA ILE A 254 -9.16 10.68 14.88
C ILE A 254 -8.59 11.28 16.15
N GLY A 255 -7.59 12.12 15.99
CA GLY A 255 -7.06 12.94 17.09
C GLY A 255 -7.93 14.17 17.31
N LEU A 256 -8.70 14.16 18.37
CA LEU A 256 -9.57 15.24 18.80
C LEU A 256 -9.12 15.77 20.18
N GLY A 257 -9.15 17.09 20.38
CA GLY A 257 -8.91 17.67 21.69
C GLY A 257 -7.48 17.52 22.25
N LEU A 258 -6.50 17.24 21.41
CA LEU A 258 -5.11 17.10 21.82
C LEU A 258 -4.49 18.49 22.04
N SER A 259 -3.91 18.76 23.21
CA SER A 259 -3.00 19.88 23.43
C SER A 259 -1.64 19.57 22.81
N LYS A 260 -0.95 20.61 22.31
CA LYS A 260 0.43 20.49 21.83
C LYS A 260 1.40 20.26 22.95
#